data_2bb3bf563a610b041044129bb3ac7c68
#
_entry.id   2bb3bf563a610b041044129bb3ac7c68
#
_cell.length_a   1.000
_cell.length_b   1.000
_cell.length_c   1.000
_cell.angle_alpha   90.00
_cell.angle_beta   90.00
_cell.angle_gamma   90.00
#
_symmetry.space_group_name_H-M   'P 1'
#
loop_
_entity.id
_entity.type
_entity.pdbx_description
1 polymer ?
#
loop_
_entity_poly.entity_id
_entity_poly.type
_entity_poly.pdbx_seq_one_letter_code
_entity_poly.pdbx_strand_id
1 'polypeptide(L)'
;MLVPAKEMLDKARAGKYAVGHFNINNLEWTKAILQTAQELKSPVILGVSEGAGKYMTGYKTIVGMVNGMLEELNITVPVALHLDHGSYEGCLKCIEAGFSSVMFDGSHYPIAENVEKTSELVKSCHEKGMSIEAEVGAIGGEEDGVVGMGECADPNECKAIADLGVDFLAAGIGNIHGKYPANWPGLSFETLAAVKEKVGELPLVLHGGTGIPADQIKKAISLGVSKINVNTECQIAFAEATRKYIEEGKDLQGKGFDPRKLLAPGTEAIKATVKEKMELFGSVGKAE
;
A
#
# COMPACT_ATOMS: atom_id res chain seq x y z
N MET A 1 -5.02 -13.76 -11.80
CA MET A 1 -4.86 -12.63 -12.74
C MET A 1 -4.90 -11.34 -11.93
N LEU A 2 -4.02 -10.38 -12.24
CA LEU A 2 -4.06 -9.05 -11.62
C LEU A 2 -5.32 -8.29 -12.00
N VAL A 3 -5.89 -7.56 -11.02
CA VAL A 3 -7.05 -6.69 -11.22
C VAL A 3 -6.74 -5.26 -10.79
N PRO A 4 -7.38 -4.22 -11.35
CA PRO A 4 -7.27 -2.87 -10.80
C PRO A 4 -7.85 -2.81 -9.39
N ALA A 5 -7.42 -1.84 -8.60
CA ALA A 5 -7.84 -1.73 -7.21
C ALA A 5 -9.21 -1.07 -7.04
N LYS A 6 -9.76 -0.44 -8.07
CA LYS A 6 -11.00 0.35 -7.97
C LYS A 6 -12.16 -0.44 -7.38
N GLU A 7 -12.51 -1.60 -7.94
CA GLU A 7 -13.67 -2.36 -7.49
C GLU A 7 -13.54 -2.85 -6.04
N MET A 8 -12.36 -3.37 -5.66
CA MET A 8 -12.14 -3.82 -4.28
C MET A 8 -12.22 -2.67 -3.28
N LEU A 9 -11.79 -1.46 -3.67
CA LEU A 9 -11.84 -0.28 -2.79
C LEU A 9 -13.24 0.34 -2.74
N ASP A 10 -14.00 0.34 -3.82
CA ASP A 10 -15.40 0.74 -3.81
C ASP A 10 -16.23 -0.18 -2.89
N LYS A 11 -16.01 -1.49 -2.96
CA LYS A 11 -16.62 -2.47 -2.03
C LYS A 11 -16.20 -2.24 -0.59
N ALA A 12 -14.92 -1.95 -0.34
CA ALA A 12 -14.41 -1.64 0.98
C ALA A 12 -15.05 -0.38 1.56
N ARG A 13 -15.16 0.66 0.74
CA ARG A 13 -15.81 1.91 1.10
C ARG A 13 -17.26 1.70 1.51
N ALA A 14 -18.01 0.99 0.70
CA ALA A 14 -19.42 0.67 0.96
C ALA A 14 -19.58 -0.24 2.18
N GLY A 15 -18.71 -1.22 2.34
CA GLY A 15 -18.73 -2.21 3.43
C GLY A 15 -18.10 -1.74 4.73
N LYS A 16 -17.52 -0.55 4.78
CA LYS A 16 -16.83 0.02 5.95
C LYS A 16 -15.72 -0.88 6.49
N TYR A 17 -14.87 -1.34 5.59
CA TYR A 17 -13.60 -1.99 5.89
C TYR A 17 -12.50 -1.39 5.02
N ALA A 18 -11.26 -1.76 5.25
CA ALA A 18 -10.16 -1.34 4.41
C ALA A 18 -9.40 -2.55 3.84
N VAL A 19 -8.90 -2.40 2.62
CA VAL A 19 -7.99 -3.35 1.99
C VAL A 19 -6.56 -2.97 2.38
N GLY A 20 -5.78 -3.96 2.82
CA GLY A 20 -4.36 -3.76 3.10
C GLY A 20 -3.55 -3.61 1.82
N HIS A 21 -2.69 -2.59 1.81
CA HIS A 21 -1.63 -2.41 0.83
C HIS A 21 -0.32 -2.75 1.54
N PHE A 22 0.33 -3.82 1.14
CA PHE A 22 1.61 -4.25 1.70
C PHE A 22 2.71 -4.11 0.65
N ASN A 23 3.76 -3.37 0.99
CA ASN A 23 4.91 -3.21 0.10
C ASN A 23 5.68 -4.52 -0.04
N ILE A 24 6.12 -4.82 -1.26
CA ILE A 24 6.93 -6.00 -1.57
C ILE A 24 8.36 -5.60 -1.94
N ASN A 25 9.34 -6.41 -1.51
CA ASN A 25 10.75 -6.17 -1.77
C ASN A 25 11.45 -7.33 -2.46
N ASN A 26 10.86 -8.52 -2.41
CA ASN A 26 11.45 -9.76 -2.95
C ASN A 26 10.42 -10.88 -3.03
N LEU A 27 10.88 -12.09 -3.34
CA LEU A 27 10.06 -13.29 -3.46
C LEU A 27 9.39 -13.65 -2.12
N GLU A 28 10.11 -13.60 -1.00
CA GLU A 28 9.61 -13.98 0.32
C GLU A 28 8.46 -13.08 0.77
N TRP A 29 8.57 -11.77 0.57
CA TRP A 29 7.49 -10.82 0.84
C TRP A 29 6.24 -11.12 0.03
N THR A 30 6.41 -11.26 -1.26
CA THR A 30 5.31 -11.49 -2.20
C THR A 30 4.57 -12.77 -1.89
N LYS A 31 5.32 -13.85 -1.68
CA LYS A 31 4.78 -15.16 -1.30
C LYS A 31 4.00 -15.10 0.02
N ALA A 32 4.58 -14.49 1.04
CA ALA A 32 3.96 -14.38 2.37
C ALA A 32 2.62 -13.64 2.31
N ILE A 33 2.58 -12.51 1.61
CA ILE A 33 1.37 -11.69 1.49
C ILE A 33 0.29 -12.44 0.69
N LEU A 34 0.64 -13.02 -0.44
CA LEU A 34 -0.32 -13.74 -1.30
C LEU A 34 -0.91 -14.98 -0.61
N GLN A 35 -0.08 -15.76 0.07
CA GLN A 35 -0.56 -16.93 0.80
C GLN A 35 -1.50 -16.54 1.94
N THR A 36 -1.18 -15.50 2.68
CA THR A 36 -2.03 -15.01 3.76
C THR A 36 -3.35 -14.46 3.24
N ALA A 37 -3.32 -13.68 2.15
CA ALA A 37 -4.53 -13.17 1.52
C ALA A 37 -5.46 -14.30 1.04
N GLN A 38 -4.91 -15.34 0.41
CA GLN A 38 -5.67 -16.49 -0.05
C GLN A 38 -6.27 -17.29 1.11
N GLU A 39 -5.49 -17.54 2.15
CA GLU A 39 -5.95 -18.25 3.36
C GLU A 39 -7.09 -17.53 4.05
N LEU A 40 -7.00 -16.22 4.18
CA LEU A 40 -7.99 -15.39 4.86
C LEU A 40 -9.13 -14.91 3.94
N LYS A 41 -9.12 -15.27 2.67
CA LYS A 41 -10.07 -14.79 1.66
C LYS A 41 -10.22 -13.27 1.68
N SER A 42 -9.09 -12.59 1.70
CA SER A 42 -8.99 -11.14 1.72
C SER A 42 -8.52 -10.62 0.35
N PRO A 43 -9.16 -9.58 -0.20
CA PRO A 43 -8.52 -8.83 -1.27
C PRO A 43 -7.24 -8.21 -0.76
N VAL A 44 -6.27 -7.96 -1.63
CA VAL A 44 -4.97 -7.39 -1.25
C VAL A 44 -4.37 -6.54 -2.36
N ILE A 45 -3.60 -5.54 -1.96
CA ILE A 45 -2.82 -4.71 -2.86
C ILE A 45 -1.33 -4.93 -2.55
N LEU A 46 -0.57 -5.31 -3.58
CA LEU A 46 0.89 -5.40 -3.52
C LEU A 46 1.46 -4.07 -3.96
N GLY A 47 2.11 -3.36 -3.04
CA GLY A 47 2.73 -2.07 -3.30
C GLY A 47 4.19 -2.21 -3.72
N VAL A 48 4.61 -1.41 -4.68
CA VAL A 48 5.99 -1.34 -5.15
C VAL A 48 6.41 0.13 -5.21
N SER A 49 7.37 0.54 -4.37
CA SER A 49 7.98 1.85 -4.49
C SER A 49 8.98 1.87 -5.66
N GLU A 50 9.35 3.05 -6.13
CA GLU A 50 10.38 3.15 -7.19
C GLU A 50 11.73 2.60 -6.72
N GLY A 51 12.08 2.78 -5.44
CA GLY A 51 13.26 2.18 -4.83
C GLY A 51 13.22 0.65 -4.83
N ALA A 52 12.10 0.06 -4.44
CA ALA A 52 11.90 -1.38 -4.50
C ALA A 52 11.91 -1.92 -5.94
N GLY A 53 11.30 -1.18 -6.86
CA GLY A 53 11.34 -1.50 -8.30
C GLY A 53 12.76 -1.58 -8.83
N LYS A 54 13.59 -0.63 -8.48
CA LYS A 54 15.02 -0.60 -8.82
C LYS A 54 15.80 -1.75 -8.17
N TYR A 55 15.54 -2.02 -6.89
CA TYR A 55 16.15 -3.13 -6.15
C TYR A 55 15.82 -4.49 -6.79
N MET A 56 14.58 -4.70 -7.20
CA MET A 56 14.13 -5.93 -7.85
C MET A 56 14.46 -5.98 -9.35
N THR A 57 15.35 -5.13 -9.83
CA THR A 57 15.87 -5.03 -11.21
C THR A 57 14.94 -4.39 -12.25
N GLY A 58 13.70 -4.12 -11.91
CA GLY A 58 12.77 -3.44 -12.79
C GLY A 58 11.33 -3.95 -12.71
N TYR A 59 10.41 -3.16 -13.25
CA TYR A 59 8.98 -3.44 -13.15
C TYR A 59 8.53 -4.70 -13.89
N LYS A 60 9.16 -5.02 -15.03
CA LYS A 60 8.84 -6.25 -15.78
C LYS A 60 9.21 -7.51 -15.00
N THR A 61 10.31 -7.49 -14.26
CA THR A 61 10.70 -8.58 -13.36
C THR A 61 9.66 -8.80 -12.29
N ILE A 62 9.17 -7.72 -11.69
CA ILE A 62 8.13 -7.77 -10.66
C ILE A 62 6.83 -8.33 -11.22
N VAL A 63 6.37 -7.84 -12.37
CA VAL A 63 5.16 -8.35 -13.02
C VAL A 63 5.29 -9.85 -13.32
N GLY A 64 6.43 -10.29 -13.84
CA GLY A 64 6.69 -11.71 -14.10
C GLY A 64 6.65 -12.57 -12.84
N MET A 65 7.30 -12.11 -11.76
CA MET A 65 7.31 -12.80 -10.47
C MET A 65 5.89 -12.89 -9.89
N VAL A 66 5.16 -11.79 -9.86
CA VAL A 66 3.80 -11.77 -9.28
C VAL A 66 2.85 -12.64 -10.09
N ASN A 67 2.83 -12.52 -11.42
CA ASN A 67 1.97 -13.35 -12.26
C ASN A 67 2.28 -14.84 -12.12
N GLY A 68 3.55 -15.22 -12.09
CA GLY A 68 3.97 -16.59 -11.83
C GLY A 68 3.45 -17.12 -10.48
N MET A 69 3.57 -16.31 -9.43
CA MET A 69 3.06 -16.70 -8.11
C MET A 69 1.53 -16.81 -8.05
N LEU A 70 0.81 -15.92 -8.71
CA LEU A 70 -0.66 -16.00 -8.77
C LEU A 70 -1.11 -17.33 -9.36
N GLU A 71 -0.42 -17.79 -10.39
CA GLU A 71 -0.70 -19.07 -11.06
C GLU A 71 -0.28 -20.26 -10.20
N GLU A 72 0.99 -20.34 -9.81
CA GLU A 72 1.56 -21.49 -9.09
C GLU A 72 0.97 -21.69 -7.69
N LEU A 73 0.57 -20.61 -7.01
CA LEU A 73 -0.07 -20.66 -5.70
C LEU A 73 -1.60 -20.78 -5.78
N ASN A 74 -2.18 -20.84 -6.98
CA ASN A 74 -3.63 -20.88 -7.20
C ASN A 74 -4.36 -19.75 -6.45
N ILE A 75 -3.87 -18.52 -6.59
CA ILE A 75 -4.47 -17.35 -5.94
C ILE A 75 -5.75 -16.97 -6.67
N THR A 76 -6.87 -17.01 -5.95
CA THR A 76 -8.20 -16.69 -6.47
C THR A 76 -8.77 -15.38 -5.92
N VAL A 77 -8.23 -14.88 -4.81
CA VAL A 77 -8.62 -13.58 -4.25
C VAL A 77 -8.21 -12.43 -5.18
N PRO A 78 -8.94 -11.30 -5.17
CA PRO A 78 -8.54 -10.13 -5.95
C PRO A 78 -7.18 -9.60 -5.48
N VAL A 79 -6.25 -9.44 -6.43
CA VAL A 79 -4.89 -8.90 -6.18
C VAL A 79 -4.62 -7.77 -7.17
N ALA A 80 -4.30 -6.59 -6.67
CA ALA A 80 -3.80 -5.48 -7.46
C ALA A 80 -2.28 -5.34 -7.27
N LEU A 81 -1.56 -5.08 -8.35
CA LEU A 81 -0.14 -4.70 -8.32
C LEU A 81 -0.07 -3.19 -8.57
N HIS A 82 0.43 -2.46 -7.59
CA HIS A 82 0.29 -1.03 -7.46
C HIS A 82 1.66 -0.34 -7.29
N LEU A 83 1.95 0.67 -8.13
CA LEU A 83 3.09 1.55 -7.90
C LEU A 83 2.77 2.50 -6.75
N ASP A 84 3.64 2.53 -5.73
CA ASP A 84 3.53 3.37 -4.55
C ASP A 84 4.41 4.61 -4.70
N HIS A 85 3.89 5.79 -4.36
CA HIS A 85 4.58 7.08 -4.50
C HIS A 85 5.32 7.26 -5.84
N GLY A 86 4.63 6.97 -6.93
CA GLY A 86 5.21 7.05 -8.27
C GLY A 86 5.41 8.48 -8.75
N SER A 87 6.55 8.72 -9.42
CA SER A 87 6.73 9.90 -10.28
C SER A 87 5.87 9.76 -11.54
N TYR A 88 5.69 10.86 -12.27
CA TYR A 88 5.00 10.84 -13.55
C TYR A 88 5.60 9.78 -14.52
N GLU A 89 6.93 9.79 -14.65
CA GLU A 89 7.64 8.82 -15.48
C GLU A 89 7.53 7.39 -14.94
N GLY A 90 7.61 7.20 -13.63
CA GLY A 90 7.41 5.89 -12.98
C GLY A 90 6.04 5.31 -13.29
N CYS A 91 5.00 6.12 -13.24
CA CYS A 91 3.64 5.71 -13.62
C CYS A 91 3.57 5.22 -15.06
N LEU A 92 4.17 5.96 -16.01
CA LEU A 92 4.20 5.56 -17.43
C LEU A 92 4.92 4.22 -17.62
N LYS A 93 6.04 4.02 -16.93
CA LYS A 93 6.80 2.75 -16.99
C LYS A 93 6.00 1.57 -16.43
N CYS A 94 5.25 1.77 -15.35
CA CYS A 94 4.40 0.73 -14.77
C CYS A 94 3.19 0.39 -15.65
N ILE A 95 2.61 1.39 -16.31
CA ILE A 95 1.55 1.18 -17.30
C ILE A 95 2.06 0.27 -18.43
N GLU A 96 3.26 0.53 -18.94
CA GLU A 96 3.89 -0.27 -19.99
C GLU A 96 4.26 -1.68 -19.50
N ALA A 97 4.72 -1.80 -18.26
CA ALA A 97 5.20 -3.06 -17.70
C ALA A 97 4.09 -4.08 -17.38
N GLY A 98 2.84 -3.64 -17.22
CA GLY A 98 1.71 -4.52 -16.93
C GLY A 98 1.23 -4.47 -15.48
N PHE A 99 1.48 -3.40 -14.74
CA PHE A 99 0.83 -3.13 -13.46
C PHE A 99 -0.68 -2.96 -13.65
N SER A 100 -1.45 -3.24 -12.62
CA SER A 100 -2.92 -3.05 -12.64
C SER A 100 -3.37 -1.74 -11.99
N SER A 101 -2.45 -1.04 -11.31
CA SER A 101 -2.73 0.16 -10.54
C SER A 101 -1.47 1.00 -10.36
N VAL A 102 -1.61 2.31 -10.27
CA VAL A 102 -0.49 3.21 -9.93
C VAL A 102 -0.95 4.31 -9.00
N MET A 103 -0.04 4.82 -8.17
CA MET A 103 -0.17 6.09 -7.49
C MET A 103 0.77 7.10 -8.13
N PHE A 104 0.21 8.24 -8.53
CA PHE A 104 0.98 9.41 -8.87
C PHE A 104 1.08 10.33 -7.66
N ASP A 105 2.29 10.51 -7.16
CA ASP A 105 2.57 11.44 -6.07
C ASP A 105 2.92 12.81 -6.61
N GLY A 106 1.90 13.64 -6.82
CA GLY A 106 2.05 15.02 -7.25
C GLY A 106 2.00 16.03 -6.10
N SER A 107 2.00 15.56 -4.85
CA SER A 107 1.83 16.40 -3.65
C SER A 107 2.92 17.47 -3.49
N HIS A 108 4.11 17.26 -4.02
CA HIS A 108 5.22 18.21 -3.99
C HIS A 108 5.15 19.30 -5.06
N TYR A 109 4.24 19.18 -6.03
CA TYR A 109 3.98 20.23 -7.02
C TYR A 109 2.94 21.23 -6.52
N PRO A 110 2.93 22.46 -7.05
CA PRO A 110 1.77 23.33 -6.89
C PRO A 110 0.51 22.64 -7.39
N ILE A 111 -0.64 22.92 -6.76
CA ILE A 111 -1.89 22.22 -7.06
C ILE A 111 -2.25 22.25 -8.56
N ALA A 112 -2.01 23.33 -9.26
CA ALA A 112 -2.30 23.43 -10.69
C ALA A 112 -1.49 22.41 -11.52
N GLU A 113 -0.22 22.18 -11.19
CA GLU A 113 0.63 21.19 -11.84
C GLU A 113 0.26 19.76 -11.45
N ASN A 114 -0.09 19.55 -10.18
CA ASN A 114 -0.61 18.24 -9.72
C ASN A 114 -1.89 17.88 -10.49
N VAL A 115 -2.82 18.82 -10.65
CA VAL A 115 -4.06 18.65 -11.43
C VAL A 115 -3.75 18.30 -12.89
N GLU A 116 -2.87 19.02 -13.54
CA GLU A 116 -2.51 18.79 -14.95
C GLU A 116 -1.92 17.39 -15.16
N LYS A 117 -0.89 17.05 -14.39
CA LYS A 117 -0.22 15.74 -14.48
C LYS A 117 -1.14 14.58 -14.10
N THR A 118 -1.93 14.75 -13.07
CA THR A 118 -2.91 13.73 -12.64
C THR A 118 -3.95 13.51 -13.73
N SER A 119 -4.47 14.55 -14.35
CA SER A 119 -5.46 14.45 -15.45
C SER A 119 -4.94 13.62 -16.62
N GLU A 120 -3.69 13.84 -17.03
CA GLU A 120 -3.06 13.06 -18.10
C GLU A 120 -2.93 11.59 -17.74
N LEU A 121 -2.49 11.29 -16.51
CA LEU A 121 -2.31 9.92 -16.03
C LEU A 121 -3.63 9.19 -15.81
N VAL A 122 -4.69 9.86 -15.37
CA VAL A 122 -6.03 9.29 -15.28
C VAL A 122 -6.46 8.75 -16.64
N LYS A 123 -6.30 9.53 -17.67
CA LYS A 123 -6.61 9.12 -19.05
C LYS A 123 -5.79 7.89 -19.46
N SER A 124 -4.47 7.95 -19.29
CA SER A 124 -3.57 6.86 -19.66
C SER A 124 -3.87 5.56 -18.91
N CYS A 125 -4.15 5.65 -17.63
CA CYS A 125 -4.51 4.48 -16.80
C CYS A 125 -5.86 3.88 -17.21
N HIS A 126 -6.89 4.70 -17.35
CA HIS A 126 -8.23 4.23 -17.69
C HIS A 126 -8.29 3.62 -19.10
N GLU A 127 -7.54 4.13 -20.06
CA GLU A 127 -7.41 3.54 -21.41
C GLU A 127 -6.84 2.10 -21.36
N LYS A 128 -6.06 1.78 -20.33
CA LYS A 128 -5.47 0.45 -20.10
C LYS A 128 -6.24 -0.40 -19.08
N GLY A 129 -7.38 0.08 -18.59
CA GLY A 129 -8.15 -0.60 -17.58
C GLY A 129 -7.49 -0.67 -16.20
N MET A 130 -6.57 0.26 -15.92
CA MET A 130 -5.86 0.37 -14.66
C MET A 130 -6.53 1.37 -13.73
N SER A 131 -6.35 1.19 -12.42
CA SER A 131 -6.74 2.19 -11.42
C SER A 131 -5.61 3.16 -11.11
N ILE A 132 -5.97 4.36 -10.65
CA ILE A 132 -5.02 5.40 -10.27
C ILE A 132 -5.39 6.04 -8.95
N GLU A 133 -4.36 6.23 -8.10
CA GLU A 133 -4.36 6.99 -6.87
C GLU A 133 -3.63 8.31 -7.07
N ALA A 134 -4.11 9.35 -6.43
CA ALA A 134 -3.40 10.63 -6.32
C ALA A 134 -3.22 11.03 -4.87
N GLU A 135 -2.41 12.05 -4.59
CA GLU A 135 -2.15 12.55 -3.25
C GLU A 135 -2.33 14.06 -3.17
N VAL A 136 -2.93 14.50 -2.06
CA VAL A 136 -3.05 15.90 -1.67
C VAL A 136 -2.60 16.06 -0.22
N GLY A 137 -1.89 17.15 0.08
CA GLY A 137 -1.14 17.30 1.31
C GLY A 137 0.18 16.55 1.22
N ALA A 138 0.84 16.32 2.34
CA ALA A 138 2.07 15.57 2.38
C ALA A 138 2.09 14.57 3.54
N ILE A 139 2.53 13.35 3.25
CA ILE A 139 2.81 12.34 4.27
C ILE A 139 4.21 12.62 4.83
N GLY A 140 4.32 12.76 6.16
CA GLY A 140 5.61 12.97 6.82
C GLY A 140 6.42 11.69 6.97
N GLY A 141 7.60 11.78 7.62
CA GLY A 141 8.48 10.64 7.88
C GLY A 141 9.46 10.35 6.76
N GLU A 142 9.92 9.11 6.68
CA GLU A 142 10.92 8.66 5.71
C GLU A 142 10.38 7.50 4.86
N GLU A 143 10.46 7.64 3.55
CA GLU A 143 10.14 6.61 2.56
C GLU A 143 11.22 6.62 1.46
N ASP A 144 11.80 5.47 1.14
CA ASP A 144 12.87 5.32 0.13
C ASP A 144 14.04 6.31 0.29
N GLY A 145 14.39 6.67 1.54
CA GLY A 145 15.47 7.63 1.83
C GLY A 145 15.08 9.10 1.66
N VAL A 146 13.83 9.38 1.35
CA VAL A 146 13.30 10.75 1.30
C VAL A 146 12.63 11.06 2.64
N VAL A 147 13.10 12.10 3.30
CA VAL A 147 12.56 12.59 4.58
C VAL A 147 11.71 13.82 4.33
N GLY A 148 10.49 13.83 4.83
CA GLY A 148 9.55 14.92 4.68
C GLY A 148 8.84 15.31 5.97
N MET A 149 8.37 16.55 6.01
CA MET A 149 7.42 17.01 7.04
C MET A 149 6.00 16.82 6.52
N GLY A 150 5.13 16.18 7.32
CA GLY A 150 3.75 15.97 6.95
C GLY A 150 2.97 17.28 6.88
N GLU A 151 2.03 17.35 5.95
CA GLU A 151 1.10 18.47 5.79
C GLU A 151 -0.32 17.93 5.62
N CYS A 152 -1.25 18.47 6.39
CA CYS A 152 -2.66 18.13 6.24
C CYS A 152 -3.19 18.63 4.89
N ALA A 153 -4.02 17.80 4.25
CA ALA A 153 -4.60 18.10 2.96
C ALA A 153 -5.61 19.24 3.03
N ASP A 154 -5.62 20.09 2.02
CA ASP A 154 -6.70 21.05 1.79
C ASP A 154 -7.90 20.33 1.15
N PRO A 155 -9.09 20.35 1.79
CA PRO A 155 -10.27 19.67 1.25
C PRO A 155 -10.71 20.17 -0.14
N ASN A 156 -10.48 21.43 -0.47
CA ASN A 156 -10.81 21.97 -1.80
C ASN A 156 -9.85 21.48 -2.88
N GLU A 157 -8.57 21.34 -2.55
CA GLU A 157 -7.59 20.70 -3.43
C GLU A 157 -7.91 19.22 -3.63
N CYS A 158 -8.33 18.51 -2.59
CA CYS A 158 -8.83 17.13 -2.69
C CYS A 158 -9.99 17.03 -3.67
N LYS A 159 -10.94 17.95 -3.60
CA LYS A 159 -12.05 17.97 -4.56
C LYS A 159 -11.58 18.21 -5.99
N ALA A 160 -10.66 19.13 -6.21
CA ALA A 160 -10.10 19.41 -7.54
C ALA A 160 -9.45 18.16 -8.16
N ILE A 161 -8.71 17.40 -7.38
CA ILE A 161 -8.11 16.13 -7.81
C ILE A 161 -9.18 15.04 -8.02
N ALA A 162 -10.12 14.91 -7.10
CA ALA A 162 -11.21 13.94 -7.21
C ALA A 162 -12.05 14.14 -8.47
N ASP A 163 -12.32 15.38 -8.84
CA ASP A 163 -13.10 15.72 -10.04
C ASP A 163 -12.41 15.34 -11.36
N LEU A 164 -11.11 14.98 -11.32
CA LEU A 164 -10.38 14.46 -12.49
C LEU A 164 -10.71 12.99 -12.82
N GLY A 165 -11.39 12.29 -11.91
CA GLY A 165 -11.75 10.90 -12.09
C GLY A 165 -10.72 9.90 -11.56
N VAL A 166 -9.86 10.29 -10.59
CA VAL A 166 -9.02 9.34 -9.85
C VAL A 166 -9.89 8.30 -9.15
N ASP A 167 -9.38 7.09 -9.01
CA ASP A 167 -10.16 5.99 -8.44
C ASP A 167 -10.12 5.96 -6.92
N PHE A 168 -9.10 6.51 -6.32
CA PHE A 168 -8.96 6.71 -4.86
C PHE A 168 -7.92 7.80 -4.57
N LEU A 169 -7.98 8.36 -3.37
CA LEU A 169 -7.22 9.55 -3.00
C LEU A 169 -6.53 9.39 -1.65
N ALA A 170 -5.22 9.61 -1.62
CA ALA A 170 -4.46 9.80 -0.40
C ALA A 170 -4.52 11.27 0.04
N ALA A 171 -4.97 11.48 1.26
CA ALA A 171 -5.00 12.80 1.88
C ALA A 171 -4.10 12.80 3.12
N GLY A 172 -3.19 13.76 3.23
CA GLY A 172 -2.41 13.96 4.44
C GLY A 172 -3.32 14.33 5.61
N ILE A 173 -3.28 13.58 6.69
CA ILE A 173 -4.08 13.78 7.91
C ILE A 173 -3.24 13.65 9.19
N GLY A 174 -1.98 14.02 9.10
CA GLY A 174 -1.03 13.89 10.22
C GLY A 174 -0.38 12.51 10.32
N ASN A 175 -0.59 11.65 9.36
CA ASN A 175 0.07 10.36 9.22
C ASN A 175 1.49 10.52 8.69
N ILE A 176 2.37 9.58 9.08
CA ILE A 176 3.78 9.58 8.67
C ILE A 176 4.21 8.17 8.23
N HIS A 177 5.23 8.11 7.39
CA HIS A 177 5.94 6.88 7.08
C HIS A 177 6.91 6.50 8.20
N GLY A 178 7.10 5.20 8.42
CA GLY A 178 8.03 4.70 9.43
C GLY A 178 7.42 4.65 10.84
N LYS A 179 8.27 4.80 11.84
CA LYS A 179 7.85 4.75 13.25
C LYS A 179 7.31 6.09 13.72
N TYR A 180 6.15 6.07 14.35
CA TYR A 180 5.58 7.27 14.95
C TYR A 180 6.34 7.66 16.23
N PRO A 181 6.64 8.97 16.42
CA PRO A 181 7.26 9.44 17.64
C PRO A 181 6.27 9.34 18.82
N ALA A 182 6.82 9.24 20.06
CA ALA A 182 6.01 9.11 21.27
C ALA A 182 5.06 10.30 21.51
N ASN A 183 5.43 11.49 21.02
CA ASN A 183 4.63 12.71 21.14
C ASN A 183 3.72 12.98 19.94
N TRP A 184 3.50 11.99 19.07
CA TRP A 184 2.58 12.15 17.94
C TRP A 184 1.15 12.41 18.43
N PRO A 185 0.49 13.48 17.94
CA PRO A 185 -0.83 13.88 18.47
C PRO A 185 -2.00 13.02 17.97
N GLY A 186 -1.76 12.07 17.08
CA GLY A 186 -2.80 11.28 16.43
C GLY A 186 -3.18 11.80 15.05
N LEU A 187 -4.08 11.08 14.39
CA LEU A 187 -4.63 11.46 13.09
C LEU A 187 -5.55 12.68 13.23
N SER A 188 -5.52 13.55 12.22
CA SER A 188 -6.47 14.67 12.11
C SER A 188 -7.80 14.19 11.53
N PHE A 189 -8.72 13.77 12.39
CA PHE A 189 -10.07 13.36 11.98
C PHE A 189 -10.91 14.54 11.49
N GLU A 190 -10.61 15.75 11.94
CA GLU A 190 -11.23 16.97 11.42
C GLU A 190 -10.92 17.14 9.93
N THR A 191 -9.66 17.03 9.55
CA THR A 191 -9.23 17.06 8.15
C THR A 191 -9.88 15.94 7.34
N LEU A 192 -9.87 14.71 7.86
CA LEU A 192 -10.43 13.54 7.18
C LEU A 192 -11.95 13.73 6.93
N ALA A 193 -12.70 14.20 7.91
CA ALA A 193 -14.12 14.47 7.77
C ALA A 193 -14.41 15.57 6.73
N ALA A 194 -13.61 16.63 6.72
CA ALA A 194 -13.73 17.71 5.74
C ALA A 194 -13.42 17.24 4.31
N VAL A 195 -12.40 16.40 4.15
CA VAL A 195 -12.07 15.79 2.86
C VAL A 195 -13.21 14.89 2.39
N LYS A 196 -13.71 14.01 3.26
CA LYS A 196 -14.84 13.13 2.94
C LYS A 196 -16.06 13.90 2.46
N GLU A 197 -16.39 15.01 3.11
CA GLU A 197 -17.51 15.87 2.70
C GLU A 197 -17.33 16.39 1.27
N LYS A 198 -16.11 16.77 0.88
CA LYS A 198 -15.80 17.31 -0.44
C LYS A 198 -15.74 16.27 -1.54
N VAL A 199 -15.23 15.08 -1.26
CA VAL A 199 -15.01 14.05 -2.27
C VAL A 199 -16.10 12.97 -2.33
N GLY A 200 -17.05 12.98 -1.41
CA GLY A 200 -18.20 12.07 -1.39
C GLY A 200 -17.80 10.62 -1.15
N GLU A 201 -18.20 9.74 -2.05
CA GLU A 201 -18.00 8.28 -1.94
C GLU A 201 -16.63 7.80 -2.46
N LEU A 202 -15.75 8.70 -2.89
CA LEU A 202 -14.41 8.32 -3.34
C LEU A 202 -13.65 7.62 -2.21
N PRO A 203 -13.10 6.40 -2.44
CA PRO A 203 -12.27 5.73 -1.45
C PRO A 203 -11.06 6.58 -1.05
N LEU A 204 -10.82 6.70 0.26
CA LEU A 204 -9.67 7.41 0.80
C LEU A 204 -8.57 6.43 1.22
N VAL A 205 -7.34 6.87 1.14
CA VAL A 205 -6.15 6.07 1.43
C VAL A 205 -5.40 6.65 2.63
N LEU A 206 -5.03 5.78 3.56
CA LEU A 206 -4.16 6.11 4.69
C LEU A 206 -2.78 5.49 4.47
N HIS A 207 -1.79 6.32 4.22
CA HIS A 207 -0.38 5.93 4.17
C HIS A 207 0.20 5.84 5.59
N GLY A 208 1.32 5.13 5.75
CA GLY A 208 2.03 5.07 7.02
C GLY A 208 1.24 4.37 8.13
N GLY A 209 0.60 3.24 7.82
CA GLY A 209 -0.27 2.51 8.75
C GLY A 209 0.42 1.81 9.92
N THR A 210 1.76 1.81 9.96
CA THR A 210 2.53 1.12 11.01
C THR A 210 2.39 1.83 12.36
N GLY A 211 1.89 1.10 13.37
CA GLY A 211 1.86 1.60 14.75
C GLY A 211 0.77 2.60 15.08
N ILE A 212 -0.17 2.86 14.18
CA ILE A 212 -1.35 3.66 14.50
C ILE A 212 -2.27 2.85 15.44
N PRO A 213 -2.76 3.44 16.55
CA PRO A 213 -3.67 2.75 17.46
C PRO A 213 -4.91 2.20 16.77
N ALA A 214 -5.36 1.01 17.18
CA ALA A 214 -6.48 0.32 16.54
C ALA A 214 -7.79 1.13 16.53
N ASP A 215 -8.06 1.90 17.57
CA ASP A 215 -9.24 2.78 17.65
C ASP A 215 -9.20 3.90 16.59
N GLN A 216 -8.02 4.46 16.33
CA GLN A 216 -7.83 5.47 15.27
C GLN A 216 -7.97 4.86 13.87
N ILE A 217 -7.45 3.66 13.63
CA ILE A 217 -7.64 2.93 12.37
C ILE A 217 -9.13 2.69 12.11
N LYS A 218 -9.87 2.19 13.10
CA LYS A 218 -11.32 1.94 12.98
C LYS A 218 -12.10 3.22 12.72
N LYS A 219 -11.75 4.31 13.39
CA LYS A 219 -12.37 5.62 13.16
C LYS A 219 -12.09 6.15 11.75
N ALA A 220 -10.85 6.03 11.27
CA ALA A 220 -10.47 6.42 9.91
C ALA A 220 -11.29 5.64 8.85
N ILE A 221 -11.43 4.33 9.03
CA ILE A 221 -12.25 3.48 8.16
C ILE A 221 -13.72 3.93 8.17
N SER A 222 -14.28 4.24 9.32
CA SER A 222 -15.66 4.77 9.43
C SER A 222 -15.85 6.09 8.69
N LEU A 223 -14.79 6.85 8.48
CA LEU A 223 -14.76 8.14 7.78
C LEU A 223 -14.33 8.03 6.30
N GLY A 224 -14.25 6.81 5.76
CA GLY A 224 -14.06 6.61 4.32
C GLY A 224 -12.69 6.10 3.91
N VAL A 225 -11.76 5.88 4.83
CA VAL A 225 -10.50 5.20 4.54
C VAL A 225 -10.80 3.75 4.13
N SER A 226 -10.37 3.37 2.94
CA SER A 226 -10.67 2.07 2.32
C SER A 226 -9.42 1.31 1.88
N LYS A 227 -8.26 1.96 1.91
CA LYS A 227 -6.93 1.38 1.66
C LYS A 227 -5.99 1.88 2.75
N ILE A 228 -5.23 0.97 3.34
CA ILE A 228 -4.23 1.30 4.36
C ILE A 228 -2.90 0.68 3.98
N ASN A 229 -1.87 1.53 3.88
CA ASN A 229 -0.53 1.12 3.52
C ASN A 229 0.26 0.69 4.76
N VAL A 230 0.85 -0.50 4.70
CA VAL A 230 1.71 -1.07 5.74
C VAL A 230 3.02 -1.54 5.10
N ASN A 231 4.14 -0.99 5.54
CA ASN A 231 5.47 -1.37 5.08
C ASN A 231 6.42 -1.67 6.26
N THR A 232 6.72 -0.66 7.06
CA THR A 232 7.74 -0.71 8.12
C THR A 232 7.50 -1.85 9.11
N GLU A 233 6.27 -2.11 9.49
CA GLU A 233 5.94 -3.16 10.47
C GLU A 233 6.32 -4.56 9.97
N CYS A 234 6.10 -4.85 8.69
CA CYS A 234 6.54 -6.11 8.09
C CYS A 234 8.06 -6.21 8.02
N GLN A 235 8.74 -5.10 7.72
CA GLN A 235 10.22 -5.04 7.68
C GLN A 235 10.82 -5.31 9.05
N ILE A 236 10.27 -4.71 10.10
CA ILE A 236 10.71 -4.92 11.48
C ILE A 236 10.49 -6.37 11.90
N ALA A 237 9.29 -6.92 11.65
CA ALA A 237 8.96 -8.30 11.99
C ALA A 237 9.90 -9.30 11.31
N PHE A 238 10.20 -9.11 10.03
CA PHE A 238 11.16 -9.93 9.29
C PHE A 238 12.57 -9.83 9.90
N ALA A 239 13.04 -8.62 10.18
CA ALA A 239 14.37 -8.40 10.73
C ALA A 239 14.53 -9.03 12.11
N GLU A 240 13.55 -8.87 13.00
CA GLU A 240 13.57 -9.43 14.35
C GLU A 240 13.59 -10.96 14.33
N ALA A 241 12.75 -11.60 13.52
CA ALA A 241 12.70 -13.06 13.39
C ALA A 241 14.00 -13.63 12.81
N THR A 242 14.60 -12.95 11.83
CA THR A 242 15.88 -13.35 11.23
C THR A 242 17.02 -13.20 12.23
N ARG A 243 17.05 -12.10 12.98
CA ARG A 243 18.05 -11.88 14.05
C ARG A 243 17.96 -12.98 15.12
N LYS A 244 16.77 -13.27 15.59
CA LYS A 244 16.54 -14.35 16.58
C LYS A 244 17.06 -15.69 16.10
N TYR A 245 16.82 -16.06 14.85
CA TYR A 245 17.33 -17.28 14.24
C TYR A 245 18.86 -17.37 14.30
N ILE A 246 19.54 -16.24 14.00
CA ILE A 246 20.99 -16.14 14.03
C ILE A 246 21.52 -16.15 15.47
N GLU A 247 20.92 -15.37 16.37
CA GLU A 247 21.30 -15.32 17.79
C GLU A 247 21.17 -16.67 18.49
N GLU A 248 20.21 -17.49 18.10
CA GLU A 248 20.04 -18.86 18.57
C GLU A 248 21.04 -19.85 17.93
N GLY A 249 21.91 -19.38 17.05
CA GLY A 249 22.94 -20.20 16.37
C GLY A 249 22.37 -21.23 15.40
N LYS A 250 21.12 -21.07 14.94
CA LYS A 250 20.46 -22.04 14.04
C LYS A 250 21.07 -22.06 12.65
N ASP A 251 21.64 -20.94 12.21
CA ASP A 251 22.40 -20.83 10.95
C ASP A 251 23.67 -21.69 10.95
N LEU A 252 24.22 -22.01 12.12
CA LEU A 252 25.41 -22.83 12.31
C LEU A 252 25.11 -24.33 12.48
N GLN A 253 23.84 -24.72 12.55
CA GLN A 253 23.41 -26.10 12.77
C GLN A 253 23.00 -26.75 11.44
N GLY A 254 23.67 -27.85 11.06
CA GLY A 254 23.39 -28.54 9.81
C GLY A 254 23.52 -27.60 8.60
N LYS A 255 22.46 -27.48 7.83
CA LYS A 255 22.34 -26.52 6.71
C LYS A 255 21.48 -25.31 7.06
N GLY A 256 21.51 -24.84 8.29
CA GLY A 256 20.75 -23.68 8.74
C GLY A 256 21.09 -22.38 8.00
N PHE A 257 22.28 -22.30 7.37
CA PHE A 257 22.70 -21.18 6.50
C PHE A 257 22.05 -21.19 5.11
N ASP A 258 21.36 -22.26 4.71
CA ASP A 258 20.62 -22.29 3.44
C ASP A 258 19.57 -21.18 3.46
N PRO A 259 19.54 -20.26 2.44
CA PRO A 259 18.61 -19.14 2.44
C PRO A 259 17.14 -19.56 2.55
N ARG A 260 16.78 -20.74 2.09
CA ARG A 260 15.41 -21.29 2.24
C ARG A 260 15.05 -21.55 3.71
N LYS A 261 16.04 -21.80 4.56
CA LYS A 261 15.88 -21.98 6.02
C LYS A 261 16.11 -20.70 6.78
N LEU A 262 17.14 -19.95 6.39
CA LEU A 262 17.51 -18.69 7.04
C LEU A 262 16.38 -17.64 6.96
N LEU A 263 15.71 -17.56 5.81
CA LEU A 263 14.66 -16.57 5.56
C LEU A 263 13.25 -17.04 5.96
N ALA A 264 13.09 -18.32 6.30
CA ALA A 264 11.78 -18.88 6.65
C ALA A 264 11.14 -18.23 7.89
N PRO A 265 11.85 -18.02 9.02
CA PRO A 265 11.26 -17.36 10.19
C PRO A 265 10.78 -15.93 9.89
N GLY A 266 11.55 -15.18 9.10
CA GLY A 266 11.15 -13.84 8.66
C GLY A 266 9.91 -13.85 7.78
N THR A 267 9.82 -14.81 6.87
CA THR A 267 8.64 -15.00 6.01
C THR A 267 7.39 -15.30 6.84
N GLU A 268 7.49 -16.18 7.84
CA GLU A 268 6.38 -16.48 8.76
C GLU A 268 6.01 -15.26 9.61
N ALA A 269 6.96 -14.44 10.01
CA ALA A 269 6.70 -13.19 10.76
C ALA A 269 5.93 -12.17 9.90
N ILE A 270 6.23 -12.06 8.61
CA ILE A 270 5.46 -11.23 7.67
C ILE A 270 4.01 -11.75 7.59
N LYS A 271 3.82 -13.05 7.43
CA LYS A 271 2.47 -13.66 7.38
C LYS A 271 1.65 -13.33 8.63
N ALA A 272 2.25 -13.43 9.81
CA ALA A 272 1.59 -13.08 11.07
C ALA A 272 1.19 -11.60 11.13
N THR A 273 2.06 -10.70 10.71
CA THR A 273 1.79 -9.25 10.66
C THR A 273 0.68 -8.94 9.67
N VAL A 274 0.74 -9.48 8.47
CA VAL A 274 -0.29 -9.29 7.43
C VAL A 274 -1.65 -9.79 7.91
N LYS A 275 -1.70 -10.96 8.54
CA LYS A 275 -2.93 -11.51 9.13
C LYS A 275 -3.53 -10.55 10.16
N GLU A 276 -2.72 -10.09 11.11
CA GLU A 276 -3.16 -9.12 12.14
C GLU A 276 -3.76 -7.87 11.50
N LYS A 277 -3.12 -7.33 10.47
CA LYS A 277 -3.62 -6.13 9.76
C LYS A 277 -4.91 -6.40 8.98
N MET A 278 -5.01 -7.52 8.28
CA MET A 278 -6.25 -7.88 7.58
C MET A 278 -7.44 -8.05 8.55
N GLU A 279 -7.19 -8.62 9.72
CA GLU A 279 -8.19 -8.72 10.79
C GLU A 279 -8.58 -7.34 11.33
N LEU A 280 -7.60 -6.48 11.62
CA LEU A 280 -7.84 -5.11 12.12
C LEU A 280 -8.60 -4.26 11.10
N PHE A 281 -8.28 -4.38 9.81
CA PHE A 281 -8.91 -3.61 8.74
C PHE A 281 -10.28 -4.15 8.33
N GLY A 282 -10.62 -5.36 8.76
CA GLY A 282 -11.91 -5.98 8.49
C GLY A 282 -12.04 -6.60 7.10
N SER A 283 -10.92 -6.87 6.40
CA SER A 283 -10.92 -7.41 5.04
C SER A 283 -11.02 -8.94 4.95
N VAL A 284 -10.91 -9.64 6.06
CA VAL A 284 -11.03 -11.12 6.11
C VAL A 284 -12.40 -11.56 5.61
N GLY A 285 -12.42 -12.50 4.66
CA GLY A 285 -13.66 -12.99 4.06
C GLY A 285 -14.32 -12.05 3.05
N LYS A 286 -13.64 -11.00 2.62
CA LYS A 286 -14.18 -9.98 1.71
C LYS A 286 -13.75 -10.15 0.25
N ALA A 287 -13.18 -11.29 -0.10
CA ALA A 287 -12.70 -11.57 -1.45
C ALA A 287 -13.79 -12.01 -2.44
N GLU A 288 -15.06 -12.04 -2.05
CA GLU A 288 -16.21 -12.43 -2.88
C GLU A 288 -16.76 -11.27 -3.71
#